data_4c6b1eb8dfff710c1803b0d8637f2820
#
_entry.id   4c6b1eb8dfff710c1803b0d8637f2820
#
_cell.length_a   1.000
_cell.length_b   1.000
_cell.length_c   1.000
_cell.angle_alpha   90.00
_cell.angle_beta   90.00
_cell.angle_gamma   90.00
#
_symmetry.space_group_name_H-M   'P 1'
#
loop_
_entity.id
_entity.type
_entity.pdbx_description
1 polymer ?
#
loop_
_entity_poly.entity_id
_entity_poly.type
_entity_poly.pdbx_seq_one_letter_code
_entity_poly.pdbx_strand_id
1 'polypeptide(L)'
;MLQSYDTYLLLESFIDDKNFEILNEKNLSSKINNDIKFAVVMPTYKIKSDAGVHKTRANHMSSIDVLKDSLGSIKNQKFKNWKLFIVGDKYEDDQELKDLLSSMLKPGQYEYFNLPKPGERESNISSEEKRLTGGIKAVNKGLDMAASAGFNYITRLDHDDKWAPNHLELLAKAYSQFPNLGLVFTQGKKKIDATNSSGGYMMMPDATPELDVNNKGYATGQTAASSVSWCPKLIGKFKYRDASAQKGTEPKQKKTIAGDVDLFQRMMKAIKDKEHKYMFIPKMTVYHRNRKGKF
;
A
#
# COMPACT_ATOMS: atom_id res chain seq x y z
N MET A 1 17.49 9.42 14.99
CA MET A 1 18.36 9.79 13.86
C MET A 1 19.22 8.63 13.29
N LEU A 2 18.99 7.36 13.69
CA LEU A 2 19.76 6.19 13.24
C LEU A 2 18.94 5.19 12.38
N GLN A 3 17.69 5.50 12.03
CA GLN A 3 16.83 4.66 11.19
C GLN A 3 17.02 4.85 9.67
N SER A 4 17.82 5.85 9.26
CA SER A 4 18.04 6.16 7.84
C SER A 4 19.19 5.39 7.19
N TYR A 5 20.16 4.88 7.96
CA TYR A 5 21.39 4.32 7.40
C TYR A 5 21.24 2.92 6.81
N ASP A 6 20.48 2.02 7.45
CA ASP A 6 20.31 0.65 6.96
C ASP A 6 19.35 0.57 5.74
N THR A 7 18.45 1.53 5.64
CA THR A 7 17.59 1.69 4.46
C THR A 7 18.39 2.25 3.28
N TYR A 8 19.39 3.09 3.53
CA TYR A 8 20.27 3.69 2.52
C TYR A 8 21.13 2.66 1.78
N LEU A 9 21.70 1.68 2.47
CA LEU A 9 22.58 0.68 1.88
C LEU A 9 21.86 -0.28 0.89
N LEU A 10 20.57 -0.51 1.09
CA LEU A 10 19.75 -1.31 0.16
C LEU A 10 19.44 -0.57 -1.14
N LEU A 11 19.50 0.75 -1.15
CA LEU A 11 19.11 1.59 -2.28
C LEU A 11 20.20 1.78 -3.32
N GLU A 12 21.46 1.83 -2.90
CA GLU A 12 22.58 1.90 -3.84
C GLU A 12 22.59 0.74 -4.83
N SER A 13 21.99 -0.40 -4.43
CA SER A 13 21.88 -1.59 -5.27
C SER A 13 20.77 -1.55 -6.32
N PHE A 14 19.87 -0.55 -6.32
CA PHE A 14 18.71 -0.52 -7.23
C PHE A 14 18.88 0.45 -8.41
N ILE A 15 19.71 1.48 -8.29
CA ILE A 15 19.87 2.49 -9.36
C ILE A 15 20.53 1.87 -10.61
N ASP A 16 21.45 0.93 -10.42
CA ASP A 16 22.09 0.16 -11.50
C ASP A 16 21.36 -1.17 -11.82
N ASP A 17 20.15 -1.33 -11.33
CA ASP A 17 19.40 -2.56 -11.51
C ASP A 17 18.75 -2.62 -12.89
N LYS A 18 19.27 -3.52 -13.76
CA LYS A 18 18.72 -3.78 -15.10
C LYS A 18 17.23 -4.11 -15.12
N ASN A 19 16.66 -4.48 -13.96
CA ASN A 19 15.26 -4.83 -13.79
C ASN A 19 14.38 -3.62 -13.43
N PHE A 20 15.00 -2.47 -13.08
CA PHE A 20 14.29 -1.26 -12.69
C PHE A 20 14.08 -0.32 -13.87
N GLU A 21 12.87 0.22 -13.97
CA GLU A 21 12.55 1.24 -14.97
C GLU A 21 11.82 2.43 -14.31
N ILE A 22 12.16 3.63 -14.76
CA ILE A 22 11.37 4.84 -14.49
C ILE A 22 10.68 5.22 -15.78
N LEU A 23 9.35 5.26 -15.76
CA LEU A 23 8.58 5.59 -16.94
C LEU A 23 7.62 6.75 -16.72
N ASN A 24 7.84 7.83 -17.45
CA ASN A 24 6.92 8.96 -17.42
C ASN A 24 5.54 8.54 -17.98
N GLU A 25 4.46 9.02 -17.37
CA GLU A 25 3.10 8.73 -17.80
C GLU A 25 2.83 9.04 -19.28
N LYS A 26 3.52 10.02 -19.85
CA LYS A 26 3.40 10.41 -21.27
C LYS A 26 3.90 9.33 -22.24
N ASN A 27 4.78 8.45 -21.75
CA ASN A 27 5.37 7.36 -22.52
C ASN A 27 4.59 6.05 -22.37
N LEU A 28 3.53 6.04 -21.55
CA LEU A 28 2.64 4.92 -21.43
C LEU A 28 1.69 4.86 -22.63
N SER A 29 1.56 3.68 -23.22
CA SER A 29 0.58 3.41 -24.29
C SER A 29 -0.84 3.76 -23.81
N SER A 30 -1.65 4.31 -24.68
CA SER A 30 -3.08 4.50 -24.42
C SER A 30 -3.86 3.18 -24.44
N LYS A 31 -3.31 2.14 -25.08
CA LYS A 31 -3.95 0.83 -25.20
C LYS A 31 -3.85 0.05 -23.91
N ILE A 32 -4.99 -0.37 -23.37
CA ILE A 32 -5.08 -1.22 -22.17
C ILE A 32 -5.57 -2.61 -22.60
N ASN A 33 -4.90 -3.65 -22.08
CA ASN A 33 -5.36 -5.03 -22.27
C ASN A 33 -6.62 -5.27 -21.41
N ASN A 34 -7.68 -5.77 -22.04
CA ASN A 34 -8.97 -6.04 -21.39
C ASN A 34 -8.90 -7.14 -20.32
N ASP A 35 -7.89 -8.01 -20.36
CA ASP A 35 -7.68 -9.08 -19.38
C ASP A 35 -7.15 -8.56 -18.03
N ILE A 36 -6.72 -7.30 -17.98
CA ILE A 36 -6.25 -6.71 -16.74
C ILE A 36 -7.42 -6.46 -15.80
N LYS A 37 -7.36 -7.08 -14.63
CA LYS A 37 -8.34 -6.94 -13.56
C LYS A 37 -7.65 -6.84 -12.21
N PHE A 38 -7.91 -5.76 -11.50
CA PHE A 38 -7.28 -5.52 -10.20
C PHE A 38 -8.10 -6.06 -9.03
N ALA A 39 -7.44 -6.80 -8.14
CA ALA A 39 -7.89 -6.94 -6.77
C ALA A 39 -7.37 -5.75 -5.95
N VAL A 40 -8.27 -4.96 -5.43
CA VAL A 40 -7.96 -3.90 -4.45
C VAL A 40 -8.13 -4.48 -3.06
N VAL A 41 -7.04 -4.61 -2.30
CA VAL A 41 -7.07 -5.13 -0.93
C VAL A 41 -7.07 -3.97 0.05
N MET A 42 -8.07 -3.92 0.94
CA MET A 42 -8.21 -2.86 1.94
C MET A 42 -8.39 -3.45 3.34
N PRO A 43 -7.38 -3.34 4.21
CA PRO A 43 -7.57 -3.61 5.64
C PRO A 43 -8.30 -2.42 6.28
N THR A 44 -9.19 -2.69 7.22
CA THR A 44 -9.87 -1.63 7.97
C THR A 44 -10.10 -2.00 9.42
N TYR A 45 -10.21 -1.01 10.28
CA TYR A 45 -10.60 -1.16 11.69
C TYR A 45 -11.36 0.09 12.14
N LYS A 46 -12.16 -0.04 13.21
CA LYS A 46 -12.82 1.12 13.81
C LYS A 46 -11.82 1.91 14.65
N ILE A 47 -11.66 3.20 14.34
CA ILE A 47 -10.79 4.11 15.09
C ILE A 47 -11.44 4.37 16.43
N LYS A 48 -10.76 4.01 17.53
CA LYS A 48 -11.24 4.20 18.90
C LYS A 48 -10.69 5.48 19.51
N SER A 49 -11.48 6.11 20.36
CA SER A 49 -11.10 7.37 21.04
C SER A 49 -10.19 7.19 22.26
N ASP A 50 -10.01 5.97 22.73
CA ASP A 50 -9.54 5.67 24.08
C ASP A 50 -8.08 5.23 24.22
N ALA A 51 -7.32 5.05 23.14
CA ALA A 51 -5.98 4.46 23.26
C ALA A 51 -4.89 5.12 22.41
N GLY A 52 -3.90 5.71 23.06
CA GLY A 52 -2.57 5.99 22.53
C GLY A 52 -2.53 6.81 21.23
N VAL A 53 -1.87 6.30 20.21
CA VAL A 53 -1.76 6.92 18.87
C VAL A 53 -3.13 7.14 18.21
N HIS A 54 -4.13 6.35 18.59
CA HIS A 54 -5.50 6.43 18.08
C HIS A 54 -6.28 7.62 18.64
N LYS A 55 -5.98 8.07 19.86
CA LYS A 55 -6.67 9.21 20.47
C LYS A 55 -6.55 10.49 19.64
N THR A 56 -5.38 10.75 19.09
CA THR A 56 -5.17 11.92 18.21
C THR A 56 -5.95 11.80 16.91
N ARG A 57 -6.06 10.59 16.32
CA ARG A 57 -6.86 10.35 15.12
C ARG A 57 -8.36 10.49 15.39
N ALA A 58 -8.86 9.88 16.45
CA ALA A 58 -10.27 9.90 16.81
C ALA A 58 -10.82 11.31 17.08
N ASN A 59 -9.99 12.22 17.57
CA ASN A 59 -10.37 13.62 17.80
C ASN A 59 -10.58 14.43 16.50
N HIS A 60 -10.12 13.91 15.35
CA HIS A 60 -10.11 14.64 14.09
C HIS A 60 -10.85 13.93 12.94
N MET A 61 -11.23 12.67 13.10
CA MET A 61 -11.87 11.91 12.05
C MET A 61 -12.68 10.72 12.60
N SER A 62 -13.86 10.49 12.04
CA SER A 62 -14.59 9.24 12.26
C SER A 62 -14.12 8.15 11.30
N SER A 63 -14.24 6.88 11.70
CA SER A 63 -13.91 5.75 10.83
C SER A 63 -14.71 5.74 9.55
N ILE A 64 -15.99 6.08 9.64
CA ILE A 64 -16.91 6.10 8.51
C ILE A 64 -16.54 7.19 7.51
N ASP A 65 -16.19 8.39 7.95
CA ASP A 65 -15.81 9.48 7.05
C ASP A 65 -14.49 9.18 6.33
N VAL A 66 -13.53 8.60 7.06
CA VAL A 66 -12.27 8.13 6.49
C VAL A 66 -12.51 7.09 5.42
N LEU A 67 -13.36 6.09 5.69
CA LEU A 67 -13.73 5.04 4.74
C LEU A 67 -14.52 5.59 3.54
N LYS A 68 -15.44 6.54 3.74
CA LYS A 68 -16.17 7.19 2.63
C LYS A 68 -15.22 7.83 1.64
N ASP A 69 -14.19 8.53 2.11
CA ASP A 69 -13.17 9.14 1.24
C ASP A 69 -12.41 8.08 0.43
N SER A 70 -11.95 7.02 1.09
CA SER A 70 -11.18 5.95 0.44
C SER A 70 -12.04 5.17 -0.55
N LEU A 71 -13.25 4.75 -0.16
CA LEU A 71 -14.20 4.06 -1.04
C LEU A 71 -14.65 4.95 -2.20
N GLY A 72 -14.88 6.24 -1.95
CA GLY A 72 -15.18 7.22 -2.99
C GLY A 72 -14.05 7.31 -4.01
N SER A 73 -12.80 7.25 -3.58
CA SER A 73 -11.64 7.29 -4.47
C SER A 73 -11.54 6.05 -5.37
N ILE A 74 -11.91 4.86 -4.86
CA ILE A 74 -11.99 3.62 -5.66
C ILE A 74 -13.15 3.71 -6.66
N LYS A 75 -14.33 4.08 -6.21
CA LYS A 75 -15.53 4.23 -7.05
C LYS A 75 -15.29 5.17 -8.23
N ASN A 76 -14.51 6.22 -8.00
CA ASN A 76 -14.20 7.27 -8.98
C ASN A 76 -13.02 6.92 -9.90
N GLN A 77 -12.41 5.72 -9.80
CA GLN A 77 -11.37 5.32 -10.73
C GLN A 77 -11.88 5.33 -12.17
N LYS A 78 -11.08 5.82 -13.12
CA LYS A 78 -11.38 5.79 -14.56
C LYS A 78 -11.38 4.36 -15.10
N PHE A 79 -10.39 3.57 -14.72
CA PHE A 79 -10.34 2.14 -15.02
C PHE A 79 -11.33 1.39 -14.14
N LYS A 80 -12.27 0.64 -14.74
CA LYS A 80 -13.41 0.04 -14.03
C LYS A 80 -13.30 -1.46 -13.75
N ASN A 81 -12.30 -2.14 -14.33
CA ASN A 81 -12.14 -3.58 -14.14
C ASN A 81 -11.37 -3.89 -12.84
N TRP A 82 -12.04 -3.72 -11.71
CA TRP A 82 -11.51 -3.98 -10.38
C TRP A 82 -12.57 -4.57 -9.45
N LYS A 83 -12.13 -5.26 -8.42
CA LYS A 83 -12.95 -5.69 -7.28
C LYS A 83 -12.25 -5.37 -5.97
N LEU A 84 -12.99 -4.85 -5.00
CA LEU A 84 -12.50 -4.54 -3.65
C LEU A 84 -12.64 -5.78 -2.76
N PHE A 85 -11.56 -6.15 -2.08
CA PHE A 85 -11.51 -7.12 -1.00
C PHE A 85 -11.22 -6.36 0.30
N ILE A 86 -12.27 -6.05 1.04
CA ILE A 86 -12.16 -5.29 2.28
C ILE A 86 -12.25 -6.23 3.48
N VAL A 87 -11.29 -6.11 4.39
CA VAL A 87 -11.21 -6.96 5.59
C VAL A 87 -11.18 -6.09 6.84
N GLY A 88 -12.20 -6.26 7.67
CA GLY A 88 -12.25 -5.71 9.01
C GLY A 88 -11.30 -6.46 9.93
N ASP A 89 -10.39 -5.74 10.60
CA ASP A 89 -9.57 -6.28 11.68
C ASP A 89 -10.38 -6.26 12.99
N LYS A 90 -11.38 -7.15 13.06
CA LYS A 90 -12.47 -7.13 14.04
C LYS A 90 -13.09 -5.72 14.10
N TYR A 91 -13.71 -5.30 13.00
CA TYR A 91 -14.46 -4.05 12.99
C TYR A 91 -15.65 -4.20 13.93
N GLU A 92 -15.72 -3.41 14.99
CA GLU A 92 -16.67 -3.60 16.10
C GLU A 92 -18.13 -3.41 15.69
N ASP A 93 -18.37 -2.46 14.80
CA ASP A 93 -19.70 -2.19 14.25
C ASP A 93 -19.82 -2.77 12.84
N ASP A 94 -20.00 -4.09 12.77
CA ASP A 94 -20.03 -4.84 11.53
C ASP A 94 -21.17 -4.38 10.60
N GLN A 95 -22.32 -4.01 11.18
CA GLN A 95 -23.48 -3.56 10.41
C GLN A 95 -23.24 -2.17 9.81
N GLU A 96 -22.66 -1.24 10.57
CA GLU A 96 -22.29 0.09 10.08
C GLU A 96 -21.41 0.01 8.82
N LEU A 97 -20.43 -0.92 8.84
CA LEU A 97 -19.53 -1.11 7.69
C LEU A 97 -20.24 -1.75 6.51
N LYS A 98 -21.10 -2.75 6.72
CA LYS A 98 -21.91 -3.37 5.66
C LYS A 98 -22.85 -2.36 4.99
N ASP A 99 -23.49 -1.51 5.78
CA ASP A 99 -24.41 -0.48 5.28
C ASP A 99 -23.66 0.56 4.46
N LEU A 100 -22.47 0.98 4.92
CA LEU A 100 -21.62 1.87 4.16
C LEU A 100 -21.22 1.25 2.81
N LEU A 101 -20.74 0.01 2.80
CA LEU A 101 -20.32 -0.67 1.57
C LEU A 101 -21.47 -0.79 0.56
N SER A 102 -22.65 -1.23 1.02
CA SER A 102 -23.83 -1.39 0.15
C SER A 102 -24.36 -0.06 -0.38
N SER A 103 -24.21 1.03 0.38
CA SER A 103 -24.62 2.38 -0.08
C SER A 103 -23.65 2.97 -1.12
N MET A 104 -22.39 2.57 -1.11
CA MET A 104 -21.36 3.17 -1.97
C MET A 104 -21.01 2.33 -3.19
N LEU A 105 -21.08 1.00 -3.10
CA LEU A 105 -20.63 0.06 -4.12
C LEU A 105 -21.75 -0.87 -4.56
N LYS A 106 -21.71 -1.30 -5.81
CA LYS A 106 -22.70 -2.26 -6.35
C LYS A 106 -22.39 -3.68 -5.90
N PRO A 107 -23.40 -4.58 -5.83
CA PRO A 107 -23.19 -6.01 -5.65
C PRO A 107 -22.16 -6.54 -6.67
N GLY A 108 -21.23 -7.37 -6.20
CA GLY A 108 -20.16 -7.93 -7.02
C GLY A 108 -18.91 -7.05 -7.16
N GLN A 109 -18.99 -5.74 -6.88
CA GLN A 109 -17.82 -4.85 -6.89
C GLN A 109 -16.95 -4.99 -5.64
N TYR A 110 -17.46 -5.59 -4.58
CA TYR A 110 -16.71 -5.83 -3.35
C TYR A 110 -16.99 -7.20 -2.76
N GLU A 111 -16.10 -7.62 -1.90
CA GLU A 111 -16.23 -8.76 -1.02
C GLU A 111 -15.72 -8.34 0.36
N TYR A 112 -16.53 -8.58 1.38
CA TYR A 112 -16.24 -8.18 2.75
C TYR A 112 -16.07 -9.38 3.67
N PHE A 113 -15.07 -9.33 4.51
CA PHE A 113 -14.86 -10.28 5.60
C PHE A 113 -14.46 -9.52 6.87
N ASN A 114 -15.06 -9.87 8.00
CA ASN A 114 -14.64 -9.35 9.30
C ASN A 114 -13.91 -10.45 10.09
N LEU A 115 -12.68 -10.15 10.53
CA LEU A 115 -11.93 -11.10 11.34
C LEU A 115 -12.65 -11.34 12.68
N PRO A 116 -12.78 -12.61 13.13
CA PRO A 116 -13.47 -12.93 14.39
C PRO A 116 -12.72 -12.43 15.62
N LYS A 117 -11.40 -12.25 15.48
CA LYS A 117 -10.51 -11.73 16.54
C LYS A 117 -9.61 -10.65 15.93
N PRO A 118 -9.23 -9.62 16.71
CA PRO A 118 -8.29 -8.61 16.23
C PRO A 118 -6.94 -9.26 15.92
N GLY A 119 -6.25 -8.69 14.97
CA GLY A 119 -4.91 -9.11 14.60
C GLY A 119 -3.87 -8.66 15.61
N GLU A 120 -2.88 -7.93 15.11
CA GLU A 120 -1.73 -7.50 15.89
C GLU A 120 -2.08 -6.44 16.94
N ARG A 121 -3.21 -5.75 16.80
CA ARG A 121 -3.62 -4.66 17.72
C ARG A 121 -3.78 -5.10 19.17
N GLU A 122 -4.25 -6.34 19.40
CA GLU A 122 -4.48 -6.90 20.74
C GLU A 122 -3.48 -8.01 21.11
N SER A 123 -2.39 -8.16 20.33
CA SER A 123 -1.33 -9.11 20.66
C SER A 123 -0.41 -8.60 21.76
N ASN A 124 0.27 -9.51 22.46
CA ASN A 124 1.27 -9.20 23.48
C ASN A 124 2.64 -8.82 22.88
N ILE A 125 2.65 -7.94 21.88
CA ILE A 125 3.87 -7.40 21.29
C ILE A 125 4.01 -5.94 21.68
N SER A 126 5.22 -5.40 21.56
CA SER A 126 5.50 -4.00 21.90
C SER A 126 4.67 -3.04 21.04
N SER A 127 4.47 -1.81 21.53
CA SER A 127 3.78 -0.75 20.79
C SER A 127 4.47 -0.43 19.47
N GLU A 128 5.80 -0.55 19.40
CA GLU A 128 6.56 -0.37 18.16
C GLU A 128 6.28 -1.50 17.16
N GLU A 129 6.30 -2.75 17.62
CA GLU A 129 5.94 -3.89 16.77
C GLU A 129 4.51 -3.78 16.25
N LYS A 130 3.53 -3.40 17.11
CA LYS A 130 2.15 -3.13 16.67
C LYS A 130 2.09 -2.07 15.58
N ARG A 131 2.89 -1.01 15.68
CA ARG A 131 2.96 0.04 14.66
C ARG A 131 3.56 -0.45 13.34
N LEU A 132 4.54 -1.35 13.40
CA LEU A 132 5.24 -1.87 12.23
C LEU A 132 4.47 -3.01 11.52
N THR A 133 3.62 -3.71 12.25
CA THR A 133 2.91 -4.91 11.76
C THR A 133 1.39 -4.78 11.81
N GLY A 134 0.86 -3.61 12.18
CA GLY A 134 -0.58 -3.41 12.34
C GLY A 134 -1.36 -3.68 11.06
N GLY A 135 -2.42 -4.49 11.18
CA GLY A 135 -3.32 -4.84 10.07
C GLY A 135 -2.83 -5.96 9.16
N ILE A 136 -1.70 -6.58 9.45
CA ILE A 136 -1.12 -7.67 8.63
C ILE A 136 -2.09 -8.83 8.45
N LYS A 137 -2.79 -9.28 9.50
CA LYS A 137 -3.76 -10.38 9.40
C LYS A 137 -4.92 -10.01 8.50
N ALA A 138 -5.42 -8.79 8.59
CA ALA A 138 -6.50 -8.33 7.72
C ALA A 138 -6.05 -8.23 6.25
N VAL A 139 -4.86 -7.66 5.99
CA VAL A 139 -4.30 -7.63 4.62
C VAL A 139 -4.11 -9.04 4.08
N ASN A 140 -3.50 -9.95 4.84
CA ASN A 140 -3.26 -11.33 4.41
C ASN A 140 -4.56 -12.07 4.09
N LYS A 141 -5.62 -11.87 4.88
CA LYS A 141 -6.94 -12.41 4.56
C LYS A 141 -7.49 -11.86 3.24
N GLY A 142 -7.34 -10.55 3.01
CA GLY A 142 -7.74 -9.93 1.74
C GLY A 142 -6.94 -10.47 0.53
N LEU A 143 -5.64 -10.72 0.72
CA LEU A 143 -4.79 -11.35 -0.31
C LEU A 143 -5.24 -12.80 -0.60
N ASP A 144 -5.64 -13.56 0.41
CA ASP A 144 -6.19 -14.91 0.22
C ASP A 144 -7.52 -14.89 -0.54
N MET A 145 -8.40 -13.95 -0.22
CA MET A 145 -9.66 -13.77 -0.94
C MET A 145 -9.43 -13.41 -2.40
N ALA A 146 -8.52 -12.47 -2.68
CA ALA A 146 -8.14 -12.07 -4.03
C ALA A 146 -7.54 -13.24 -4.83
N ALA A 147 -6.65 -14.03 -4.21
CA ALA A 147 -6.05 -15.21 -4.83
C ALA A 147 -7.09 -16.30 -5.14
N SER A 148 -8.03 -16.56 -4.23
CA SER A 148 -9.12 -17.52 -4.43
C SER A 148 -10.08 -17.10 -5.53
N ALA A 149 -10.24 -15.80 -5.75
CA ALA A 149 -11.06 -15.24 -6.82
C ALA A 149 -10.33 -15.14 -8.18
N GLY A 150 -9.06 -15.61 -8.27
CA GLY A 150 -8.32 -15.72 -9.53
C GLY A 150 -7.76 -14.40 -10.05
N PHE A 151 -7.55 -13.40 -9.21
CA PHE A 151 -6.98 -12.12 -9.64
C PHE A 151 -5.47 -12.22 -9.88
N ASN A 152 -5.02 -11.65 -11.01
CA ASN A 152 -3.62 -11.67 -11.43
C ASN A 152 -2.86 -10.38 -11.08
N TYR A 153 -3.57 -9.30 -10.79
CA TYR A 153 -2.99 -8.00 -10.41
C TYR A 153 -3.58 -7.59 -9.08
N ILE A 154 -2.70 -7.34 -8.12
CA ILE A 154 -3.09 -6.94 -6.76
C ILE A 154 -2.57 -5.54 -6.51
N THR A 155 -3.37 -4.72 -5.86
CA THR A 155 -2.96 -3.44 -5.30
C THR A 155 -3.59 -3.28 -3.92
N ARG A 156 -2.97 -2.50 -3.06
CA ARG A 156 -3.47 -2.20 -1.72
C ARG A 156 -3.90 -0.75 -1.64
N LEU A 157 -5.00 -0.49 -0.96
CA LEU A 157 -5.37 0.84 -0.51
C LEU A 157 -5.64 0.80 1.00
N ASP A 158 -4.90 1.56 1.77
CA ASP A 158 -5.17 1.72 3.19
C ASP A 158 -6.46 2.51 3.40
N HIS A 159 -7.23 2.13 4.44
CA HIS A 159 -8.58 2.67 4.66
C HIS A 159 -8.60 4.18 4.91
N ASP A 160 -7.45 4.79 5.19
CA ASP A 160 -7.26 6.22 5.45
C ASP A 160 -6.50 6.97 4.32
N ASP A 161 -6.23 6.29 3.21
CA ASP A 161 -5.65 6.88 2.01
C ASP A 161 -6.71 7.07 0.93
N LYS A 162 -6.37 7.83 -0.11
CA LYS A 162 -7.19 7.93 -1.32
C LYS A 162 -6.34 7.99 -2.59
N TRP A 163 -6.94 7.53 -3.69
CA TRP A 163 -6.35 7.56 -5.01
C TRP A 163 -6.85 8.69 -5.86
N ALA A 164 -5.99 9.21 -6.74
CA ALA A 164 -6.42 10.02 -7.87
C ALA A 164 -7.24 9.16 -8.86
N PRO A 165 -8.16 9.75 -9.64
CA PRO A 165 -9.05 9.00 -10.53
C PRO A 165 -8.35 8.17 -11.60
N ASN A 166 -7.10 8.48 -11.94
CA ASN A 166 -6.30 7.79 -12.96
C ASN A 166 -5.30 6.76 -12.38
N HIS A 167 -5.33 6.48 -11.07
CA HIS A 167 -4.35 5.57 -10.45
C HIS A 167 -4.38 4.18 -11.09
N LEU A 168 -5.52 3.49 -11.07
CA LEU A 168 -5.64 2.15 -11.67
C LEU A 168 -5.44 2.15 -13.20
N GLU A 169 -5.80 3.25 -13.87
CA GLU A 169 -5.57 3.40 -15.30
C GLU A 169 -4.08 3.41 -15.66
N LEU A 170 -3.26 4.14 -14.89
CA LEU A 170 -1.81 4.15 -15.08
C LEU A 170 -1.17 2.78 -14.84
N LEU A 171 -1.58 2.09 -13.78
CA LEU A 171 -1.13 0.74 -13.50
C LEU A 171 -1.52 -0.22 -14.64
N ALA A 172 -2.76 -0.13 -15.14
CA ALA A 172 -3.23 -0.96 -16.24
C ALA A 172 -2.45 -0.72 -17.54
N LYS A 173 -2.15 0.53 -17.87
CA LYS A 173 -1.31 0.90 -19.02
C LYS A 173 0.09 0.31 -18.89
N ALA A 174 0.72 0.41 -17.72
CA ALA A 174 2.04 -0.15 -17.48
C ALA A 174 2.06 -1.67 -17.67
N TYR A 175 1.14 -2.40 -17.06
CA TYR A 175 1.05 -3.85 -17.22
C TYR A 175 0.69 -4.29 -18.65
N SER A 176 -0.07 -3.48 -19.38
CA SER A 176 -0.39 -3.75 -20.79
C SER A 176 0.82 -3.62 -21.70
N GLN A 177 1.66 -2.63 -21.42
CA GLN A 177 2.85 -2.33 -22.24
C GLN A 177 4.02 -3.25 -21.93
N PHE A 178 4.13 -3.73 -20.66
CA PHE A 178 5.24 -4.53 -20.19
C PHE A 178 4.77 -5.86 -19.61
N PRO A 179 4.63 -6.92 -20.42
CA PRO A 179 4.12 -8.22 -19.97
C PRO A 179 4.96 -8.90 -18.88
N ASN A 180 6.24 -8.55 -18.76
CA ASN A 180 7.16 -9.08 -17.75
C ASN A 180 7.26 -8.16 -16.49
N LEU A 181 6.35 -7.21 -16.33
CA LEU A 181 6.32 -6.29 -15.20
C LEU A 181 5.74 -6.98 -13.96
N GLY A 182 6.60 -7.26 -12.98
CA GLY A 182 6.23 -7.95 -11.74
C GLY A 182 5.65 -7.01 -10.69
N LEU A 183 6.13 -5.75 -10.66
CA LEU A 183 5.73 -4.76 -9.68
C LEU A 183 5.77 -3.36 -10.29
N VAL A 184 4.79 -2.55 -9.94
CA VAL A 184 4.71 -1.14 -10.34
C VAL A 184 4.29 -0.29 -9.14
N PHE A 185 4.84 0.89 -9.03
CA PHE A 185 4.43 1.86 -8.02
C PHE A 185 4.41 3.29 -8.58
N THR A 186 3.55 4.10 -7.98
CA THR A 186 3.36 5.50 -8.33
C THR A 186 3.83 6.40 -7.20
N GLN A 187 3.81 7.70 -7.41
CA GLN A 187 4.14 8.66 -6.36
C GLN A 187 2.95 8.94 -5.46
N GLY A 188 3.20 9.03 -4.16
CA GLY A 188 2.27 9.48 -3.15
C GLY A 188 2.72 10.78 -2.48
N LYS A 189 1.81 11.48 -1.83
CA LYS A 189 2.13 12.59 -0.94
C LYS A 189 1.44 12.45 0.41
N LYS A 190 2.14 12.88 1.45
CA LYS A 190 1.65 12.96 2.81
C LYS A 190 1.81 14.37 3.33
N LYS A 191 0.76 14.93 3.92
CA LYS A 191 0.87 16.19 4.65
C LYS A 191 1.63 15.99 5.94
N ILE A 192 2.68 16.78 6.17
CA ILE A 192 3.47 16.72 7.40
C ILE A 192 2.67 17.37 8.54
N ASP A 193 2.61 16.68 9.68
CA ASP A 193 2.07 17.25 10.93
C ASP A 193 3.11 18.19 11.55
N ALA A 194 3.37 19.33 10.90
CA ALA A 194 4.27 20.32 11.45
C ALA A 194 3.63 21.01 12.65
N THR A 195 4.36 21.08 13.74
CA THR A 195 4.01 21.92 14.90
C THR A 195 4.23 23.41 14.61
N ASN A 196 4.97 23.74 13.57
CA ASN A 196 5.27 25.10 13.11
C ASN A 196 4.60 25.38 11.76
N SER A 197 4.26 26.62 11.53
CA SER A 197 3.38 27.20 10.51
C SER A 197 3.68 26.94 9.03
N SER A 198 4.72 26.21 8.70
CA SER A 198 5.11 25.85 7.34
C SER A 198 4.75 24.42 6.97
N GLY A 199 3.50 24.01 7.21
CA GLY A 199 3.03 22.66 6.92
C GLY A 199 3.30 22.26 5.47
N GLY A 200 4.43 21.59 5.24
CA GLY A 200 4.84 21.06 3.95
C GLY A 200 4.19 19.71 3.63
N TYR A 201 4.44 19.21 2.44
CA TYR A 201 4.09 17.85 2.04
C TYR A 201 5.37 17.03 1.89
N MET A 202 5.31 15.77 2.33
CA MET A 202 6.30 14.76 2.02
C MET A 202 5.83 13.96 0.81
N MET A 203 6.66 13.89 -0.21
CA MET A 203 6.46 13.03 -1.37
C MET A 203 6.97 11.62 -1.05
N MET A 204 6.32 10.58 -1.59
CA MET A 204 6.70 9.19 -1.35
C MET A 204 6.58 8.38 -2.65
N PRO A 205 7.67 7.97 -3.28
CA PRO A 205 9.05 8.31 -2.94
C PRO A 205 9.34 9.81 -3.10
N ASP A 206 10.29 10.31 -2.31
CA ASP A 206 10.60 11.74 -2.26
C ASP A 206 11.47 12.22 -3.44
N ALA A 207 11.77 11.39 -4.40
CA ALA A 207 12.63 11.75 -5.51
C ALA A 207 11.84 12.11 -6.76
N THR A 208 12.19 13.26 -7.36
CA THR A 208 11.96 13.47 -8.78
C THR A 208 13.06 12.76 -9.56
N PRO A 209 12.83 12.35 -10.83
CA PRO A 209 13.87 11.72 -11.65
C PRO A 209 15.20 12.51 -11.72
N GLU A 210 15.13 13.84 -11.58
CA GLU A 210 16.30 14.73 -11.61
C GLU A 210 17.05 14.80 -10.26
N LEU A 211 16.36 14.59 -9.15
CA LEU A 211 16.95 14.57 -7.81
C LEU A 211 17.56 13.22 -7.45
N ASP A 212 17.19 12.17 -8.14
CA ASP A 212 17.57 10.81 -7.81
C ASP A 212 19.03 10.49 -8.15
N VAL A 213 19.59 11.13 -9.14
CA VAL A 213 21.00 10.95 -9.53
C VAL A 213 21.95 11.34 -8.38
N ASN A 214 21.52 12.24 -7.50
CA ASN A 214 22.35 12.74 -6.39
C ASN A 214 21.88 12.30 -5.00
N ASN A 215 20.64 11.84 -4.84
CA ASN A 215 20.01 11.55 -3.54
C ASN A 215 19.64 10.09 -3.30
N LYS A 216 20.21 9.16 -4.04
CA LYS A 216 20.15 7.72 -3.70
C LYS A 216 18.74 7.20 -3.38
N GLY A 217 17.75 7.53 -4.22
CA GLY A 217 16.85 6.53 -4.40
C GLY A 217 15.51 6.43 -3.78
N TYR A 218 14.81 5.63 -4.44
CA TYR A 218 13.50 5.08 -4.11
C TYR A 218 13.62 4.03 -3.02
N ALA A 219 13.75 4.46 -1.76
CA ALA A 219 13.69 3.52 -0.66
C ALA A 219 12.31 2.86 -0.62
N THR A 220 12.29 1.54 -0.65
CA THR A 220 11.06 0.77 -0.44
C THR A 220 10.33 1.19 0.84
N GLY A 221 11.07 1.60 1.89
CA GLY A 221 10.51 2.15 3.12
C GLY A 221 9.91 3.55 3.02
N GLN A 222 10.11 4.26 1.91
CA GLN A 222 9.48 5.56 1.63
C GLN A 222 8.31 5.44 0.66
N THR A 223 8.06 4.24 0.12
CA THR A 223 6.94 3.99 -0.78
C THR A 223 5.69 3.74 0.03
N ALA A 224 4.63 4.49 -0.21
CA ALA A 224 3.34 4.24 0.41
C ALA A 224 2.79 2.89 -0.05
N ALA A 225 2.33 2.04 0.87
CA ALA A 225 1.74 0.75 0.53
C ALA A 225 0.58 0.89 -0.47
N SER A 226 -0.17 1.98 -0.37
CA SER A 226 -1.29 2.33 -1.27
C SER A 226 -0.87 2.72 -2.69
N SER A 227 0.43 2.87 -2.97
CA SER A 227 0.94 3.22 -4.30
C SER A 227 1.41 2.02 -5.11
N VAL A 228 1.44 0.82 -4.51
CA VAL A 228 2.08 -0.36 -5.06
C VAL A 228 1.05 -1.32 -5.64
N SER A 229 1.38 -1.87 -6.81
CA SER A 229 0.69 -2.99 -7.43
C SER A 229 1.69 -4.05 -7.88
N TRP A 230 1.28 -5.31 -7.82
CA TRP A 230 2.13 -6.42 -8.24
C TRP A 230 1.35 -7.51 -8.96
N CYS A 231 2.07 -8.32 -9.72
CA CYS A 231 1.54 -9.45 -10.48
C CYS A 231 1.97 -10.79 -9.86
N PRO A 232 1.15 -11.44 -9.00
CA PRO A 232 1.50 -12.71 -8.37
C PRO A 232 1.79 -13.84 -9.37
N LYS A 233 1.23 -13.79 -10.57
CA LYS A 233 1.51 -14.77 -11.63
C LYS A 233 2.98 -14.77 -12.03
N LEU A 234 3.62 -13.62 -12.04
CA LEU A 234 5.04 -13.46 -12.40
C LEU A 234 5.96 -13.71 -11.21
N ILE A 235 5.75 -12.97 -10.12
CA ILE A 235 6.70 -12.96 -9.00
C ILE A 235 6.38 -13.97 -7.90
N GLY A 236 5.17 -14.53 -7.89
CA GLY A 236 4.70 -15.45 -6.85
C GLY A 236 3.72 -14.80 -5.88
N LYS A 237 3.12 -15.65 -5.03
CA LYS A 237 2.18 -15.21 -4.00
C LYS A 237 2.96 -14.76 -2.78
N PHE A 238 2.78 -13.50 -2.40
CA PHE A 238 3.41 -12.92 -1.22
C PHE A 238 2.37 -12.59 -0.15
N LYS A 239 2.76 -12.82 1.10
CA LYS A 239 2.02 -12.40 2.30
C LYS A 239 2.92 -11.58 3.20
N TYR A 240 2.32 -10.73 3.98
CA TYR A 240 3.00 -10.07 5.08
C TYR A 240 3.38 -11.09 6.14
N ARG A 241 4.56 -10.96 6.74
CA ARG A 241 5.00 -11.78 7.85
C ARG A 241 4.62 -11.11 9.18
N ASP A 242 4.43 -11.91 10.22
CA ASP A 242 4.26 -11.38 11.56
C ASP A 242 5.58 -10.83 12.14
N ALA A 243 5.50 -10.13 13.28
CA ALA A 243 6.68 -9.51 13.89
C ALA A 243 7.80 -10.51 14.23
N SER A 244 7.45 -11.74 14.58
CA SER A 244 8.45 -12.78 14.92
C SER A 244 9.21 -13.25 13.68
N ALA A 245 8.53 -13.38 12.55
CA ALA A 245 9.11 -13.80 11.29
C ALA A 245 9.89 -12.69 10.55
N GLN A 246 9.66 -11.42 10.93
CA GLN A 246 10.38 -10.26 10.38
C GLN A 246 11.72 -9.99 11.09
N LYS A 247 11.99 -10.65 12.20
CA LYS A 247 13.30 -10.58 12.85
C LYS A 247 14.32 -11.19 11.91
N GLY A 248 15.23 -10.36 11.42
CA GLY A 248 16.26 -10.79 10.47
C GLY A 248 17.06 -11.98 10.99
N THR A 249 17.45 -12.87 10.10
CA THR A 249 18.28 -14.06 10.39
C THR A 249 19.72 -13.67 10.73
N GLU A 250 20.14 -12.44 10.46
CA GLU A 250 21.47 -11.93 10.77
C GLU A 250 21.58 -11.52 12.26
N PRO A 251 22.64 -11.92 12.98
CA PRO A 251 22.84 -11.64 14.40
C PRO A 251 22.80 -10.15 14.78
N LYS A 252 23.04 -9.25 13.84
CA LYS A 252 23.04 -7.80 14.03
C LYS A 252 21.69 -7.13 13.74
N GLN A 253 20.73 -7.81 13.10
CA GLN A 253 19.40 -7.29 12.77
C GLN A 253 18.35 -7.80 13.76
N LYS A 254 18.46 -7.40 15.03
CA LYS A 254 17.44 -7.73 16.06
C LYS A 254 16.18 -6.85 16.01
N LYS A 255 16.07 -5.90 15.08
CA LYS A 255 14.93 -4.98 15.01
C LYS A 255 13.89 -5.48 14.02
N THR A 256 12.64 -5.46 14.45
CA THR A 256 11.48 -5.65 13.54
C THR A 256 11.45 -4.51 12.52
N ILE A 257 11.38 -4.85 11.24
CA ILE A 257 11.19 -3.88 10.17
C ILE A 257 9.70 -3.72 9.87
N ALA A 258 9.32 -2.63 9.19
CA ALA A 258 7.93 -2.45 8.80
C ALA A 258 7.47 -3.54 7.83
N GLY A 259 6.23 -4.01 7.98
CA GLY A 259 5.71 -5.15 7.22
C GLY A 259 5.69 -4.92 5.71
N ASP A 260 5.44 -3.69 5.25
CA ASP A 260 5.51 -3.31 3.85
C ASP A 260 6.95 -3.31 3.32
N VAL A 261 7.91 -2.86 4.11
CA VAL A 261 9.34 -2.92 3.74
C VAL A 261 9.79 -4.38 3.56
N ASP A 262 9.49 -5.26 4.53
CA ASP A 262 9.80 -6.70 4.41
C ASP A 262 9.16 -7.31 3.15
N LEU A 263 7.89 -7.00 2.90
CA LEU A 263 7.17 -7.51 1.74
C LEU A 263 7.82 -7.06 0.44
N PHE A 264 8.12 -5.77 0.29
CA PHE A 264 8.70 -5.23 -0.94
C PHE A 264 10.12 -5.75 -1.18
N GLN A 265 10.95 -5.88 -0.16
CA GLN A 265 12.28 -6.48 -0.27
C GLN A 265 12.21 -7.91 -0.82
N ARG A 266 11.27 -8.72 -0.33
CA ARG A 266 11.06 -10.09 -0.83
C ARG A 266 10.54 -10.13 -2.26
N MET A 267 9.64 -9.21 -2.62
CA MET A 267 9.15 -9.07 -3.99
C MET A 267 10.27 -8.65 -4.94
N MET A 268 11.09 -7.67 -4.55
CA MET A 268 12.24 -7.22 -5.34
C MET A 268 13.24 -8.34 -5.57
N LYS A 269 13.53 -9.13 -4.53
CA LYS A 269 14.38 -10.30 -4.70
C LYS A 269 13.78 -11.28 -5.72
N ALA A 270 12.50 -11.61 -5.61
CA ALA A 270 11.84 -12.52 -6.55
C ALA A 270 11.81 -11.99 -8.00
N ILE A 271 11.72 -10.67 -8.17
CA ILE A 271 11.80 -10.02 -9.47
C ILE A 271 13.19 -10.22 -10.08
N LYS A 272 14.23 -9.98 -9.32
CA LYS A 272 15.63 -10.17 -9.76
C LYS A 272 15.93 -11.63 -10.09
N ASP A 273 15.57 -12.55 -9.20
CA ASP A 273 15.80 -14.00 -9.36
C ASP A 273 15.11 -14.56 -10.63
N LYS A 274 14.03 -13.93 -11.09
CA LYS A 274 13.25 -14.37 -12.26
C LYS A 274 13.41 -13.48 -13.50
N GLU A 275 14.32 -12.50 -13.44
CA GLU A 275 14.57 -11.52 -14.51
C GLU A 275 13.31 -10.74 -14.96
N HIS A 276 12.37 -10.55 -14.06
CA HIS A 276 11.21 -9.68 -14.29
C HIS A 276 11.58 -8.21 -14.06
N LYS A 277 10.66 -7.33 -14.43
CA LYS A 277 10.84 -5.88 -14.26
C LYS A 277 10.00 -5.36 -13.10
N TYR A 278 10.47 -4.27 -12.52
CA TYR A 278 9.68 -3.40 -11.66
C TYR A 278 9.84 -1.95 -12.09
N MET A 279 8.79 -1.15 -11.87
CA MET A 279 8.68 0.17 -12.48
C MET A 279 8.20 1.21 -11.48
N PHE A 280 8.79 2.39 -11.57
CA PHE A 280 8.26 3.60 -10.94
C PHE A 280 7.65 4.53 -12.00
N ILE A 281 6.43 4.98 -11.75
CA ILE A 281 5.77 6.02 -12.53
C ILE A 281 5.76 7.29 -11.69
N PRO A 282 6.55 8.32 -12.01
CA PRO A 282 6.67 9.57 -11.24
C PRO A 282 5.42 10.44 -11.43
N LYS A 283 4.27 9.90 -11.06
CA LYS A 283 2.97 10.56 -11.10
C LYS A 283 2.31 10.49 -9.74
N MET A 284 1.94 11.65 -9.23
CA MET A 284 1.17 11.77 -8.01
C MET A 284 -0.22 11.16 -8.18
N THR A 285 -0.46 10.03 -7.52
CA THR A 285 -1.76 9.35 -7.57
C THR A 285 -2.26 8.89 -6.22
N VAL A 286 -1.46 9.01 -5.17
CA VAL A 286 -1.81 8.59 -3.81
C VAL A 286 -1.74 9.77 -2.87
N TYR A 287 -2.77 9.92 -2.05
CA TYR A 287 -2.88 10.93 -1.02
C TYR A 287 -2.99 10.25 0.33
N HIS A 288 -1.92 10.31 1.09
CA HIS A 288 -1.85 9.74 2.42
C HIS A 288 -2.37 10.74 3.45
N ARG A 289 -3.35 10.33 4.23
CA ARG A 289 -3.95 11.15 5.28
C ARG A 289 -2.99 11.28 6.48
N ASN A 290 -2.78 12.48 6.95
CA ASN A 290 -2.02 12.68 8.17
C ASN A 290 -2.85 12.36 9.44
N ARG A 291 -2.19 12.36 10.61
CA ARG A 291 -2.85 12.04 11.89
C ARG A 291 -3.94 13.04 12.29
N LYS A 292 -3.93 14.25 11.73
CA LYS A 292 -4.95 15.29 11.95
C LYS A 292 -6.09 15.23 10.91
N GLY A 293 -6.20 14.15 10.16
CA GLY A 293 -7.27 13.93 9.21
C GLY A 293 -7.17 14.71 7.90
N LYS A 294 -6.01 15.32 7.58
CA LYS A 294 -5.83 16.15 6.38
C LYS A 294 -5.05 15.39 5.29
N PHE A 295 -5.43 15.66 4.05
CA PHE A 295 -4.69 15.21 2.87
C PHE A 295 -3.72 16.25 2.37
#